data_32dce00e8a7e835bb4c5cee7af9b92e4
#
_entry.id   32dce00e8a7e835bb4c5cee7af9b92e4
#
_cell.length_a   1.000
_cell.length_b   1.000
_cell.length_c   1.000
_cell.angle_alpha   90.00
_cell.angle_beta   90.00
_cell.angle_gamma   90.00
#
_symmetry.space_group_name_H-M   'P 1'
#
loop_
_entity.id
_entity.type
_entity.pdbx_description
1 polymer ?
#
loop_
_entity_poly.entity_id
_entity_poly.type
_entity_poly.pdbx_seq_one_letter_code
_entity_poly.pdbx_strand_id
1 'polypeptide(L)'
;MANEDKKRALDAAISKLEKDFGKGTVMKLGDAGANVSVETVPTGSLSLDIALGLGGVPKGRVIEVYGPESSGKTTVTLHMIAEVQKRGGIAGFIDAEHALDPVYAKNIGVDIDELYISQPDSGDQALEIAETMVRSGAMDIIVIDSVAALVPRQEIEGDMGDSHVGLQARLMSQALRKLTPVISKSNCVVVFINQLREKVGIMFGNPETTTGGRALKFYASVRMDVRRIETLKQNGEMVGNRTRIKIVKNKIAPPFKEAEFDIMFGKGISKEGDILDLAASIDVVNKSGAWYAYKGDKIGQGRENAKLFLAQNPEIMDEIEAKVREHFGLNGESTGEE
;
A
#
# COMPACT_ATOMS: atom_id res chain seq x y z
N MET A 1 26.98 40.61 -15.10
CA MET A 1 28.30 40.26 -14.51
C MET A 1 28.16 39.41 -13.26
N ALA A 2 27.58 39.85 -12.15
CA ALA A 2 27.52 39.04 -10.93
C ALA A 2 26.76 37.67 -11.03
N ASN A 3 25.85 37.51 -11.98
CA ASN A 3 25.10 36.28 -12.17
C ASN A 3 25.84 35.24 -13.04
N GLU A 4 26.63 35.72 -14.02
CA GLU A 4 27.46 34.86 -14.87
C GLU A 4 28.66 34.28 -14.10
N ASP A 5 29.28 35.07 -13.22
CA ASP A 5 30.39 34.60 -12.39
C ASP A 5 29.91 33.54 -11.36
N LYS A 6 28.71 33.74 -10.78
CA LYS A 6 28.06 32.74 -9.92
C LYS A 6 27.76 31.44 -10.66
N LYS A 7 27.29 31.55 -11.91
CA LYS A 7 26.97 30.39 -12.75
C LYS A 7 28.22 29.59 -13.10
N ARG A 8 29.32 30.26 -13.49
CA ARG A 8 30.62 29.63 -13.76
C ARG A 8 31.20 28.92 -12.52
N ALA A 9 31.11 29.56 -11.34
CA ALA A 9 31.55 28.96 -10.11
C ALA A 9 30.74 27.71 -9.75
N LEU A 10 29.42 27.73 -9.96
CA LEU A 10 28.54 26.58 -9.76
C LEU A 10 28.85 25.44 -10.73
N ASP A 11 29.03 25.75 -12.03
CA ASP A 11 29.36 24.78 -13.06
C ASP A 11 30.70 24.08 -12.77
N ALA A 12 31.70 24.84 -12.31
CA ALA A 12 32.97 24.29 -11.87
C ALA A 12 32.83 23.35 -10.64
N ALA A 13 31.98 23.73 -9.68
CA ALA A 13 31.68 22.88 -8.52
C ALA A 13 30.96 21.60 -8.91
N ILE A 14 29.96 21.67 -9.81
CA ILE A 14 29.22 20.51 -10.33
C ILE A 14 30.20 19.57 -11.06
N SER A 15 31.06 20.10 -11.96
CA SER A 15 32.06 19.31 -12.67
C SER A 15 33.00 18.57 -11.74
N LYS A 16 33.38 19.18 -10.62
CA LYS A 16 34.19 18.53 -9.60
C LYS A 16 33.41 17.42 -8.90
N LEU A 17 32.16 17.67 -8.49
CA LEU A 17 31.30 16.67 -7.87
C LEU A 17 31.06 15.47 -8.78
N GLU A 18 30.83 15.71 -10.08
CA GLU A 18 30.65 14.62 -11.07
C GLU A 18 31.91 13.79 -11.26
N LYS A 19 33.09 14.42 -11.14
CA LYS A 19 34.38 13.71 -11.19
C LYS A 19 34.61 12.85 -9.96
N ASP A 20 34.21 13.34 -8.78
CA ASP A 20 34.44 12.66 -7.50
C ASP A 20 33.38 11.60 -7.21
N PHE A 21 32.13 11.79 -7.63
CA PHE A 21 30.96 10.97 -7.27
C PHE A 21 30.20 10.35 -8.46
N GLY A 22 30.62 10.67 -9.69
CA GLY A 22 29.98 10.20 -10.92
C GLY A 22 29.03 11.21 -11.56
N LYS A 23 28.79 11.02 -12.88
CA LYS A 23 27.84 11.86 -13.65
C LYS A 23 26.43 11.78 -13.08
N GLY A 24 25.72 12.91 -13.07
CA GLY A 24 24.35 12.98 -12.56
C GLY A 24 24.24 13.10 -11.04
N THR A 25 25.36 13.27 -10.32
CA THR A 25 25.37 13.52 -8.86
C THR A 25 24.61 14.80 -8.49
N VAL A 26 24.67 15.81 -9.35
CA VAL A 26 23.89 17.04 -9.24
C VAL A 26 23.25 17.31 -10.60
N MET A 27 21.93 17.46 -10.62
CA MET A 27 21.18 17.77 -11.83
C MET A 27 20.13 18.85 -11.55
N LYS A 28 19.76 19.60 -12.56
CA LYS A 28 18.58 20.47 -12.45
C LYS A 28 17.32 19.63 -12.56
N LEU A 29 16.33 19.90 -11.72
CA LEU A 29 15.07 19.18 -11.73
C LEU A 29 14.37 19.20 -13.09
N GLY A 30 14.50 20.31 -13.85
CA GLY A 30 13.97 20.42 -15.21
C GLY A 30 14.71 19.60 -16.27
N ASP A 31 16.03 19.35 -16.06
CA ASP A 31 16.86 18.57 -16.98
C ASP A 31 16.70 17.04 -16.73
N ALA A 32 16.23 16.65 -15.54
CA ALA A 32 15.98 15.25 -15.16
C ALA A 32 14.75 14.64 -15.85
N GLY A 33 14.21 15.30 -16.87
CA GLY A 33 12.95 14.95 -17.49
C GLY A 33 11.80 15.19 -16.50
N ALA A 34 11.13 16.33 -16.59
CA ALA A 34 10.03 16.74 -15.70
C ALA A 34 8.82 15.76 -15.67
N ASN A 35 8.93 14.64 -16.39
CA ASN A 35 8.01 13.50 -16.42
C ASN A 35 8.65 12.26 -15.83
N VAL A 36 9.19 12.33 -14.62
CA VAL A 36 9.36 11.09 -13.84
C VAL A 36 7.96 10.70 -13.38
N SER A 37 7.21 10.02 -14.26
CA SER A 37 5.98 9.33 -13.84
C SER A 37 6.38 8.38 -12.73
N VAL A 38 5.82 8.56 -11.54
CA VAL A 38 6.07 7.65 -10.42
C VAL A 38 5.33 6.37 -10.75
N GLU A 39 6.06 5.31 -11.06
CA GLU A 39 5.47 3.99 -11.23
C GLU A 39 4.76 3.56 -9.95
N THR A 40 3.61 2.92 -10.09
CA THR A 40 2.78 2.49 -8.97
C THR A 40 2.41 1.02 -9.06
N VAL A 41 2.11 0.44 -7.92
CA VAL A 41 1.49 -0.88 -7.78
C VAL A 41 0.03 -0.68 -7.37
N PRO A 42 -0.95 -1.16 -8.13
CA PRO A 42 -2.35 -1.13 -7.74
C PRO A 42 -2.59 -1.88 -6.44
N THR A 43 -3.62 -1.46 -5.73
CA THR A 43 -3.96 -2.04 -4.42
C THR A 43 -4.97 -3.18 -4.51
N GLY A 44 -5.56 -3.42 -5.69
CA GLY A 44 -6.68 -4.34 -5.87
C GLY A 44 -8.05 -3.72 -5.55
N SER A 45 -8.08 -2.47 -5.10
CA SER A 45 -9.30 -1.65 -4.93
C SER A 45 -9.16 -0.38 -5.75
N LEU A 46 -10.06 -0.19 -6.71
CA LEU A 46 -10.05 0.99 -7.58
C LEU A 46 -10.31 2.28 -6.80
N SER A 47 -11.19 2.23 -5.79
CA SER A 47 -11.45 3.39 -4.92
C SER A 47 -10.21 3.79 -4.12
N LEU A 48 -9.41 2.82 -3.65
CA LEU A 48 -8.16 3.10 -2.95
C LEU A 48 -7.09 3.65 -3.91
N ASP A 49 -7.00 3.11 -5.12
CA ASP A 49 -6.08 3.59 -6.15
C ASP A 49 -6.39 5.05 -6.54
N ILE A 50 -7.67 5.42 -6.65
CA ILE A 50 -8.13 6.79 -6.86
C ILE A 50 -7.79 7.68 -5.65
N ALA A 51 -8.01 7.19 -4.43
CA ALA A 51 -7.68 7.94 -3.22
C ALA A 51 -6.18 8.20 -3.06
N LEU A 52 -5.33 7.28 -3.52
CA LEU A 52 -3.87 7.44 -3.57
C LEU A 52 -3.42 8.47 -4.60
N GLY A 53 -4.24 8.74 -5.63
CA GLY A 53 -4.06 9.83 -6.60
C GLY A 53 -3.17 9.52 -7.80
N LEU A 54 -2.48 8.38 -7.82
CA LEU A 54 -1.61 7.93 -8.92
C LEU A 54 -1.95 6.50 -9.39
N GLY A 55 -3.11 5.98 -9.02
CA GLY A 55 -3.53 4.63 -9.43
C GLY A 55 -2.88 3.48 -8.65
N GLY A 56 -2.29 3.77 -7.49
CA GLY A 56 -1.68 2.75 -6.63
C GLY A 56 -0.65 3.29 -5.66
N VAL A 57 0.06 2.38 -4.98
CA VAL A 57 1.18 2.73 -4.09
C VAL A 57 2.47 2.92 -4.90
N PRO A 58 3.29 3.96 -4.58
CA PRO A 58 4.48 4.29 -5.36
C PRO A 58 5.59 3.24 -5.20
N LYS A 59 6.21 2.84 -6.31
CA LYS A 59 7.42 2.03 -6.32
C LYS A 59 8.61 2.79 -5.71
N GLY A 60 9.57 2.06 -5.18
CA GLY A 60 10.78 2.63 -4.55
C GLY A 60 10.49 3.39 -3.27
N ARG A 61 9.41 3.06 -2.55
CA ARG A 61 8.96 3.78 -1.36
C ARG A 61 8.58 2.85 -0.21
N VAL A 62 8.68 3.41 0.99
CA VAL A 62 8.17 2.79 2.21
C VAL A 62 6.72 3.21 2.40
N ILE A 63 5.86 2.23 2.63
CA ILE A 63 4.42 2.38 2.87
C ILE A 63 4.11 1.85 4.28
N GLU A 64 3.26 2.53 5.03
CA GLU A 64 2.73 2.04 6.30
C GLU A 64 1.21 1.84 6.18
N VAL A 65 0.76 0.61 6.47
CA VAL A 65 -0.65 0.23 6.56
C VAL A 65 -0.93 -0.09 8.02
N TYR A 66 -1.75 0.71 8.69
CA TYR A 66 -1.99 0.53 10.12
C TYR A 66 -3.47 0.64 10.48
N GLY A 67 -3.84 0.11 11.62
CA GLY A 67 -5.21 0.12 12.11
C GLY A 67 -5.43 -0.88 13.25
N PRO A 68 -6.64 -0.94 13.80
CA PRO A 68 -7.01 -1.94 14.79
C PRO A 68 -6.83 -3.36 14.29
N GLU A 69 -6.87 -4.30 15.19
CA GLU A 69 -6.92 -5.72 14.86
C GLU A 69 -8.17 -6.04 14.01
N SER A 70 -8.05 -7.02 13.12
CA SER A 70 -9.14 -7.44 12.22
C SER A 70 -9.76 -6.33 11.36
N SER A 71 -9.03 -5.24 11.10
CA SER A 71 -9.51 -4.14 10.23
C SER A 71 -9.31 -4.39 8.73
N GLY A 72 -8.59 -5.48 8.33
CA GLY A 72 -8.33 -5.82 6.93
C GLY A 72 -6.94 -5.43 6.41
N LYS A 73 -5.99 -5.05 7.27
CA LYS A 73 -4.62 -4.65 6.88
C LYS A 73 -3.92 -5.69 6.00
N THR A 74 -3.82 -6.92 6.52
CA THR A 74 -3.18 -8.05 5.80
C THR A 74 -3.93 -8.36 4.50
N THR A 75 -5.26 -8.30 4.49
CA THR A 75 -6.07 -8.49 3.28
C THR A 75 -5.68 -7.51 2.18
N VAL A 76 -5.60 -6.21 2.50
CA VAL A 76 -5.24 -5.17 1.53
C VAL A 76 -3.83 -5.39 0.99
N THR A 77 -2.86 -5.77 1.84
CA THR A 77 -1.49 -6.03 1.39
C THR A 77 -1.36 -7.30 0.57
N LEU A 78 -2.16 -8.34 0.84
CA LEU A 78 -2.23 -9.54 0.00
C LEU A 78 -2.80 -9.23 -1.39
N HIS A 79 -3.79 -8.34 -1.49
CA HIS A 79 -4.26 -7.86 -2.80
C HIS A 79 -3.16 -7.11 -3.57
N MET A 80 -2.35 -6.28 -2.89
CA MET A 80 -1.20 -5.62 -3.54
C MET A 80 -0.20 -6.65 -4.08
N ILE A 81 0.08 -7.72 -3.33
CA ILE A 81 0.93 -8.84 -3.78
C ILE A 81 0.33 -9.49 -5.03
N ALA A 82 -0.97 -9.83 -4.99
CA ALA A 82 -1.64 -10.43 -6.13
C ALA A 82 -1.58 -9.54 -7.38
N GLU A 83 -1.73 -8.22 -7.23
CA GLU A 83 -1.62 -7.26 -8.34
C GLU A 83 -0.19 -7.17 -8.92
N VAL A 84 0.84 -7.29 -8.08
CA VAL A 84 2.25 -7.39 -8.52
C VAL A 84 2.47 -8.67 -9.32
N GLN A 85 2.05 -9.81 -8.79
CA GLN A 85 2.23 -11.11 -9.44
C GLN A 85 1.48 -11.23 -10.77
N LYS A 86 0.25 -10.69 -10.87
CA LYS A 86 -0.51 -10.62 -12.14
C LYS A 86 0.22 -9.87 -13.26
N ARG A 87 1.13 -8.96 -12.89
CA ARG A 87 1.97 -8.18 -13.82
C ARG A 87 3.35 -8.78 -14.04
N GLY A 88 3.56 -10.02 -13.59
CA GLY A 88 4.84 -10.74 -13.70
C GLY A 88 5.91 -10.27 -12.70
N GLY A 89 5.54 -9.48 -11.70
CA GLY A 89 6.45 -9.02 -10.66
C GLY A 89 6.66 -10.05 -9.55
N ILE A 90 7.74 -9.88 -8.79
CA ILE A 90 8.17 -10.78 -7.73
C ILE A 90 7.82 -10.20 -6.37
N ALA A 91 7.15 -11.00 -5.53
CA ALA A 91 6.65 -10.59 -4.22
C ALA A 91 7.30 -11.38 -3.07
N GLY A 92 7.55 -10.69 -1.96
CA GLY A 92 8.01 -11.28 -0.71
C GLY A 92 7.08 -10.94 0.46
N PHE A 93 6.97 -11.87 1.40
CA PHE A 93 6.21 -11.70 2.62
C PHE A 93 7.05 -12.12 3.84
N ILE A 94 7.28 -11.19 4.74
CA ILE A 94 7.97 -11.45 6.01
C ILE A 94 6.91 -11.57 7.09
N ASP A 95 6.60 -12.79 7.47
CA ASP A 95 5.56 -13.17 8.43
C ASP A 95 6.15 -13.25 9.84
N ALA A 96 6.29 -12.11 10.49
CA ALA A 96 6.79 -12.03 11.87
C ALA A 96 5.73 -12.42 12.92
N GLU A 97 4.45 -12.49 12.55
CA GLU A 97 3.37 -12.95 13.42
C GLU A 97 3.14 -14.47 13.29
N HIS A 98 3.73 -15.15 12.29
CA HIS A 98 3.51 -16.57 11.98
C HIS A 98 2.03 -16.91 11.75
N ALA A 99 1.29 -16.02 11.10
CA ALA A 99 -0.17 -16.07 11.00
C ALA A 99 -0.70 -16.05 9.56
N LEU A 100 0.18 -16.10 8.54
CA LEU A 100 -0.26 -16.12 7.14
C LEU A 100 -1.01 -17.41 6.82
N ASP A 101 -2.27 -17.28 6.42
CA ASP A 101 -3.09 -18.38 5.89
C ASP A 101 -2.90 -18.51 4.37
N PRO A 102 -2.24 -19.57 3.88
CA PRO A 102 -2.00 -19.77 2.45
C PRO A 102 -3.29 -20.01 1.66
N VAL A 103 -4.31 -20.61 2.28
CA VAL A 103 -5.61 -20.83 1.62
C VAL A 103 -6.31 -19.49 1.39
N TYR A 104 -6.29 -18.62 2.39
CA TYR A 104 -6.84 -17.28 2.25
C TYR A 104 -6.07 -16.44 1.23
N ALA A 105 -4.73 -16.47 1.25
CA ALA A 105 -3.90 -15.80 0.27
C ALA A 105 -4.23 -16.24 -1.17
N LYS A 106 -4.36 -17.55 -1.40
CA LYS A 106 -4.78 -18.11 -2.68
C LYS A 106 -6.16 -17.64 -3.12
N ASN A 107 -7.14 -17.60 -2.20
CA ASN A 107 -8.49 -17.15 -2.49
C ASN A 107 -8.55 -15.66 -2.90
N ILE A 108 -7.61 -14.84 -2.40
CA ILE A 108 -7.44 -13.43 -2.79
C ILE A 108 -6.84 -13.30 -4.20
N GLY A 109 -6.16 -14.34 -4.69
CA GLY A 109 -5.52 -14.37 -5.99
C GLY A 109 -3.99 -14.30 -5.93
N VAL A 110 -3.39 -14.49 -4.74
CA VAL A 110 -1.94 -14.63 -4.60
C VAL A 110 -1.53 -15.99 -5.16
N ASP A 111 -0.54 -15.99 -6.04
CA ASP A 111 0.18 -17.19 -6.43
C ASP A 111 1.12 -17.59 -5.28
N ILE A 112 0.69 -18.58 -4.49
CA ILE A 112 1.42 -19.02 -3.30
C ILE A 112 2.68 -19.81 -3.65
N ASP A 113 2.76 -20.41 -4.85
CA ASP A 113 3.91 -21.17 -5.32
C ASP A 113 5.06 -20.22 -5.72
N GLU A 114 4.74 -18.98 -6.12
CA GLU A 114 5.70 -17.93 -6.49
C GLU A 114 5.87 -16.85 -5.41
N LEU A 115 5.29 -17.02 -4.23
CA LEU A 115 5.46 -16.09 -3.12
C LEU A 115 6.66 -16.47 -2.25
N TYR A 116 7.64 -15.58 -2.16
CA TYR A 116 8.78 -15.75 -1.24
C TYR A 116 8.36 -15.40 0.18
N ILE A 117 8.33 -16.40 1.08
CA ILE A 117 7.96 -16.20 2.47
C ILE A 117 9.17 -16.39 3.39
N SER A 118 9.25 -15.57 4.46
CA SER A 118 10.19 -15.74 5.56
C SER A 118 9.49 -15.58 6.89
N GLN A 119 9.82 -16.45 7.86
CA GLN A 119 9.32 -16.40 9.22
C GLN A 119 10.49 -16.26 10.20
N PRO A 120 10.93 -15.01 10.44
CA PRO A 120 12.12 -14.73 11.25
C PRO A 120 11.86 -14.91 12.75
N ASP A 121 12.91 -15.27 13.49
CA ASP A 121 12.87 -15.44 14.96
C ASP A 121 13.00 -14.12 15.73
N SER A 122 13.45 -13.04 15.06
CA SER A 122 13.63 -11.72 15.69
C SER A 122 13.42 -10.59 14.70
N GLY A 123 13.14 -9.39 15.23
CA GLY A 123 13.01 -8.17 14.42
C GLY A 123 14.29 -7.79 13.69
N ASP A 124 15.47 -8.04 14.29
CA ASP A 124 16.77 -7.84 13.64
C ASP A 124 16.88 -8.70 12.39
N GLN A 125 16.59 -10.00 12.51
CA GLN A 125 16.62 -10.95 11.41
C GLN A 125 15.61 -10.58 10.31
N ALA A 126 14.38 -10.21 10.69
CA ALA A 126 13.34 -9.79 9.75
C ALA A 126 13.80 -8.62 8.86
N LEU A 127 14.41 -7.61 9.49
CA LEU A 127 14.85 -6.40 8.80
C LEU A 127 16.12 -6.61 7.97
N GLU A 128 17.03 -7.51 8.39
CA GLU A 128 18.18 -7.94 7.61
C GLU A 128 17.77 -8.75 6.36
N ILE A 129 16.78 -9.63 6.50
CA ILE A 129 16.20 -10.37 5.36
C ILE A 129 15.56 -9.38 4.39
N ALA A 130 14.74 -8.45 4.88
CA ALA A 130 14.14 -7.41 4.05
C ALA A 130 15.20 -6.59 3.30
N GLU A 131 16.26 -6.15 3.99
CA GLU A 131 17.37 -5.41 3.37
C GLU A 131 18.03 -6.21 2.26
N THR A 132 18.31 -7.49 2.50
CA THR A 132 18.96 -8.39 1.52
C THR A 132 18.07 -8.60 0.28
N MET A 133 16.77 -8.86 0.50
CA MET A 133 15.81 -9.01 -0.59
C MET A 133 15.69 -7.74 -1.44
N VAL A 134 15.59 -6.56 -0.81
CA VAL A 134 15.56 -5.27 -1.53
C VAL A 134 16.85 -5.02 -2.31
N ARG A 135 18.02 -5.33 -1.71
CA ARG A 135 19.33 -5.15 -2.37
C ARG A 135 19.54 -6.05 -3.57
N SER A 136 18.85 -7.17 -3.66
CA SER A 136 18.92 -8.04 -4.85
C SER A 136 18.45 -7.33 -6.12
N GLY A 137 17.61 -6.30 -5.98
CA GLY A 137 17.01 -5.57 -7.11
C GLY A 137 15.95 -6.37 -7.88
N ALA A 138 15.63 -7.59 -7.42
CA ALA A 138 14.66 -8.47 -8.07
C ALA A 138 13.23 -8.35 -7.53
N MET A 139 13.06 -7.77 -6.32
CA MET A 139 11.77 -7.71 -5.66
C MET A 139 10.99 -6.45 -6.09
N ASP A 140 9.72 -6.62 -6.46
CA ASP A 140 8.82 -5.52 -6.75
C ASP A 140 8.04 -5.06 -5.51
N ILE A 141 7.68 -6.00 -4.63
CA ILE A 141 7.01 -5.71 -3.35
C ILE A 141 7.51 -6.64 -2.25
N ILE A 142 7.68 -6.08 -1.06
CA ILE A 142 7.92 -6.84 0.18
C ILE A 142 6.93 -6.33 1.23
N VAL A 143 6.17 -7.24 1.84
CA VAL A 143 5.27 -6.96 2.97
C VAL A 143 5.89 -7.50 4.25
N ILE A 144 5.88 -6.70 5.31
CA ILE A 144 6.35 -7.08 6.66
C ILE A 144 5.13 -7.04 7.58
N ASP A 145 4.69 -8.20 8.06
CA ASP A 145 3.53 -8.34 8.96
C ASP A 145 3.95 -8.97 10.28
N SER A 146 3.97 -8.25 11.39
CA SER A 146 3.77 -6.82 11.52
C SER A 146 4.90 -6.18 12.33
N VAL A 147 5.00 -4.83 12.30
CA VAL A 147 5.98 -4.09 13.11
C VAL A 147 5.84 -4.41 14.60
N ALA A 148 4.63 -4.70 15.07
CA ALA A 148 4.38 -5.05 16.47
C ALA A 148 5.11 -6.35 16.90
N ALA A 149 5.32 -7.28 15.98
CA ALA A 149 6.00 -8.56 16.19
C ALA A 149 7.52 -8.49 15.98
N LEU A 150 8.07 -7.36 15.54
CA LEU A 150 9.51 -7.18 15.38
C LEU A 150 10.19 -6.95 16.73
N VAL A 151 10.32 -8.03 17.50
CA VAL A 151 11.00 -8.02 18.81
C VAL A 151 12.52 -8.01 18.59
N PRO A 152 13.26 -7.05 19.17
CA PRO A 152 14.72 -7.04 19.09
C PRO A 152 15.33 -8.30 19.69
N ARG A 153 16.39 -8.84 19.06
CA ARG A 153 17.12 -10.01 19.55
C ARG A 153 17.55 -9.86 21.02
N GLN A 154 18.04 -8.69 21.39
CA GLN A 154 18.46 -8.38 22.74
C GLN A 154 17.33 -8.51 23.76
N GLU A 155 16.08 -8.27 23.37
CA GLU A 155 14.90 -8.43 24.21
C GLU A 155 14.54 -9.93 24.36
N ILE A 156 14.70 -10.72 23.28
CA ILE A 156 14.44 -12.16 23.27
C ILE A 156 15.47 -12.92 24.14
N GLU A 157 16.73 -12.49 24.10
CA GLU A 157 17.83 -13.10 24.87
C GLU A 157 17.91 -12.62 26.33
N GLY A 158 17.15 -11.58 26.71
CA GLY A 158 17.07 -11.05 28.06
C GLY A 158 16.20 -11.90 29.00
N ASP A 159 16.34 -11.65 30.29
CA ASP A 159 15.53 -12.34 31.30
C ASP A 159 14.09 -11.77 31.37
N MET A 160 13.15 -12.63 31.78
CA MET A 160 11.77 -12.21 32.00
C MET A 160 11.70 -11.15 33.11
N GLY A 161 11.22 -9.96 32.75
CA GLY A 161 11.10 -8.82 33.67
C GLY A 161 12.14 -7.72 33.43
N ASP A 162 13.12 -7.93 32.54
CA ASP A 162 14.06 -6.91 32.14
C ASP A 162 13.35 -5.75 31.42
N SER A 163 13.83 -4.53 31.67
CA SER A 163 13.27 -3.34 31.02
C SER A 163 13.98 -3.07 29.70
N HIS A 164 13.25 -3.29 28.60
CA HIS A 164 13.76 -3.09 27.24
C HIS A 164 13.17 -1.85 26.55
N VAL A 165 12.93 -0.78 27.32
CA VAL A 165 12.29 0.45 26.85
C VAL A 165 13.02 1.04 25.64
N GLY A 166 12.31 1.15 24.52
CA GLY A 166 12.79 1.83 23.32
C GLY A 166 13.71 1.04 22.41
N LEU A 167 14.02 -0.24 22.70
CA LEU A 167 14.86 -1.08 21.82
C LEU A 167 14.22 -1.24 20.44
N GLN A 168 12.93 -1.57 20.35
CA GLN A 168 12.20 -1.69 19.09
C GLN A 168 12.24 -0.38 18.29
N ALA A 169 12.07 0.77 18.94
CA ALA A 169 12.13 2.06 18.27
C ALA A 169 13.54 2.38 17.73
N ARG A 170 14.59 1.95 18.42
CA ARG A 170 15.99 2.08 17.95
C ARG A 170 16.25 1.17 16.76
N LEU A 171 15.80 -0.09 16.82
CA LEU A 171 15.89 -1.07 15.74
C LEU A 171 15.21 -0.53 14.48
N MET A 172 13.97 -0.08 14.58
CA MET A 172 13.23 0.51 13.46
C MET A 172 13.90 1.76 12.89
N SER A 173 14.42 2.63 13.75
CA SER A 173 15.15 3.84 13.31
C SER A 173 16.43 3.51 12.55
N GLN A 174 17.18 2.50 13.00
CA GLN A 174 18.40 2.03 12.35
C GLN A 174 18.09 1.37 11.00
N ALA A 175 17.12 0.46 10.98
CA ALA A 175 16.72 -0.27 9.79
C ALA A 175 16.20 0.68 8.69
N LEU A 176 15.30 1.60 9.02
CA LEU A 176 14.73 2.53 8.04
C LEU A 176 15.77 3.49 7.45
N ARG A 177 16.79 3.88 8.21
CA ARG A 177 17.92 4.65 7.66
C ARG A 177 18.72 3.88 6.61
N LYS A 178 18.89 2.56 6.81
CA LYS A 178 19.57 1.69 5.84
C LYS A 178 18.67 1.34 4.65
N LEU A 179 17.43 0.96 4.91
CA LEU A 179 16.48 0.49 3.90
C LEU A 179 16.06 1.59 2.92
N THR A 180 15.74 2.78 3.40
CA THR A 180 15.15 3.83 2.55
C THR A 180 15.97 4.17 1.30
N PRO A 181 17.30 4.37 1.37
CA PRO A 181 18.11 4.63 0.18
C PRO A 181 18.17 3.45 -0.79
N VAL A 182 18.16 2.23 -0.27
CA VAL A 182 18.20 1.01 -1.09
C VAL A 182 16.87 0.79 -1.79
N ILE A 183 15.76 0.94 -1.04
CA ILE A 183 14.38 0.86 -1.57
C ILE A 183 14.20 1.84 -2.73
N SER A 184 14.64 3.09 -2.57
CA SER A 184 14.53 4.11 -3.62
C SER A 184 15.29 3.76 -4.89
N LYS A 185 16.39 3.01 -4.79
CA LYS A 185 17.22 2.60 -5.94
C LYS A 185 16.73 1.32 -6.61
N SER A 186 16.08 0.43 -5.86
CA SER A 186 15.63 -0.87 -6.34
C SER A 186 14.23 -0.86 -6.95
N ASN A 187 13.50 0.27 -6.89
CA ASN A 187 12.09 0.38 -7.25
C ASN A 187 11.15 -0.60 -6.51
N CYS A 188 11.62 -1.24 -5.44
CA CYS A 188 10.81 -2.12 -4.62
C CYS A 188 9.82 -1.32 -3.75
N VAL A 189 8.58 -1.77 -3.64
CA VAL A 189 7.63 -1.27 -2.64
C VAL A 189 7.85 -2.05 -1.34
N VAL A 190 8.12 -1.37 -0.22
CA VAL A 190 8.20 -2.03 1.08
C VAL A 190 7.04 -1.57 1.96
N VAL A 191 6.14 -2.51 2.27
CA VAL A 191 4.94 -2.26 3.06
C VAL A 191 5.14 -2.79 4.47
N PHE A 192 5.02 -1.90 5.45
CA PHE A 192 4.98 -2.25 6.86
C PHE A 192 3.54 -2.26 7.35
N ILE A 193 3.06 -3.41 7.79
CA ILE A 193 1.81 -3.51 8.53
C ILE A 193 2.08 -3.15 9.98
N ASN A 194 1.22 -2.31 10.57
CA ASN A 194 1.41 -1.85 11.95
C ASN A 194 0.10 -1.93 12.75
N GLN A 195 0.23 -2.10 14.03
CA GLN A 195 -0.88 -2.15 14.97
C GLN A 195 -1.00 -0.81 15.70
N LEU A 196 -2.22 -0.48 16.12
CA LEU A 196 -2.49 0.63 17.01
C LEU A 196 -2.38 0.19 18.47
N ARG A 197 -1.85 1.09 19.28
CA ARG A 197 -1.82 1.00 20.74
C ARG A 197 -2.37 2.30 21.31
N GLU A 198 -2.97 2.21 22.46
CA GLU A 198 -3.43 3.38 23.19
C GLU A 198 -2.38 3.84 24.20
N LYS A 199 -2.13 5.12 24.25
CA LYS A 199 -1.28 5.74 25.27
C LYS A 199 -2.10 5.93 26.52
N VAL A 200 -1.68 5.30 27.60
CA VAL A 200 -2.31 5.49 28.93
C VAL A 200 -2.10 6.94 29.41
N GLY A 201 -3.14 7.54 29.98
CA GLY A 201 -3.05 8.85 30.64
C GLY A 201 -3.22 10.08 29.74
N ILE A 202 -3.56 9.91 28.44
CA ILE A 202 -3.90 11.06 27.59
C ILE A 202 -5.38 11.41 27.77
N MET A 203 -5.64 12.52 28.44
CA MET A 203 -7.01 13.04 28.64
C MET A 203 -7.50 13.92 27.48
N PHE A 204 -6.59 14.50 26.68
CA PHE A 204 -6.92 15.37 25.56
C PHE A 204 -6.10 15.00 24.31
N GLY A 205 -6.75 15.03 23.13
CA GLY A 205 -6.14 14.66 21.85
C GLY A 205 -6.33 13.18 21.49
N ASN A 206 -5.64 12.71 20.45
CA ASN A 206 -5.75 11.31 20.01
C ASN A 206 -4.78 10.42 20.81
N PRO A 207 -5.28 9.47 21.62
CA PRO A 207 -4.45 8.53 22.38
C PRO A 207 -3.80 7.48 21.52
N GLU A 208 -4.29 7.22 20.31
CA GLU A 208 -3.82 6.16 19.45
C GLU A 208 -2.41 6.45 18.91
N THR A 209 -1.57 5.44 18.93
CA THR A 209 -0.21 5.47 18.37
C THR A 209 0.14 4.13 17.75
N THR A 210 0.99 4.14 16.73
CA THR A 210 1.55 2.92 16.13
C THR A 210 2.77 2.43 16.92
N THR A 211 3.05 1.11 16.86
CA THR A 211 4.23 0.48 17.47
C THR A 211 5.52 0.85 16.71
N GLY A 212 6.69 0.53 17.26
CA GLY A 212 7.99 0.76 16.61
C GLY A 212 8.47 2.22 16.64
N GLY A 213 7.87 3.07 17.48
CA GLY A 213 8.29 4.46 17.68
C GLY A 213 7.85 5.42 16.57
N ARG A 214 8.64 6.48 16.34
CA ARG A 214 8.28 7.55 15.39
C ARG A 214 8.93 7.41 14.01
N ALA A 215 9.94 6.55 13.86
CA ALA A 215 10.76 6.50 12.65
C ALA A 215 9.91 6.22 11.40
N LEU A 216 9.04 5.20 11.45
CA LEU A 216 8.20 4.82 10.31
C LEU A 216 7.27 5.96 9.87
N LYS A 217 6.74 6.76 10.80
CA LYS A 217 5.92 7.94 10.49
C LYS A 217 6.66 8.99 9.65
N PHE A 218 7.98 9.09 9.80
CA PHE A 218 8.81 10.01 9.02
C PHE A 218 9.23 9.40 7.68
N TYR A 219 9.69 8.15 7.69
CA TYR A 219 10.24 7.48 6.51
C TYR A 219 9.17 7.06 5.51
N ALA A 220 7.98 6.63 5.95
CA ALA A 220 6.89 6.28 5.06
C ALA A 220 6.52 7.44 4.13
N SER A 221 6.39 7.14 2.84
CA SER A 221 5.90 8.07 1.82
C SER A 221 4.38 8.13 1.79
N VAL A 222 3.73 6.99 2.05
CA VAL A 222 2.27 6.85 2.18
C VAL A 222 1.97 6.18 3.51
N ARG A 223 0.94 6.66 4.21
CA ARG A 223 0.40 6.05 5.42
C ARG A 223 -1.11 5.91 5.29
N MET A 224 -1.60 4.71 5.51
CA MET A 224 -3.00 4.32 5.38
C MET A 224 -3.55 3.87 6.73
N ASP A 225 -4.58 4.55 7.21
CA ASP A 225 -5.35 4.17 8.41
C ASP A 225 -6.54 3.31 7.97
N VAL A 226 -6.52 2.03 8.35
CA VAL A 226 -7.52 1.04 7.95
C VAL A 226 -8.50 0.80 9.09
N ARG A 227 -9.78 1.05 8.86
CA ARG A 227 -10.85 0.93 9.86
C ARG A 227 -12.02 0.11 9.32
N ARG A 228 -12.49 -0.85 10.11
CA ARG A 228 -13.80 -1.46 9.91
C ARG A 228 -14.86 -0.45 10.38
N ILE A 229 -15.83 -0.14 9.51
CA ILE A 229 -16.92 0.80 9.82
C ILE A 229 -18.26 0.09 10.00
N GLU A 230 -18.46 -1.05 9.33
CA GLU A 230 -19.69 -1.82 9.42
C GLU A 230 -19.42 -3.31 9.23
N THR A 231 -20.23 -4.16 9.83
CA THR A 231 -20.24 -5.61 9.57
C THR A 231 -21.38 -5.95 8.61
N LEU A 232 -21.03 -6.53 7.47
CA LEU A 232 -21.96 -6.93 6.45
C LEU A 232 -22.64 -8.25 6.82
N LYS A 233 -23.96 -8.28 6.69
CA LYS A 233 -24.78 -9.46 6.98
C LYS A 233 -25.61 -9.84 5.78
N GLN A 234 -25.71 -11.13 5.52
CA GLN A 234 -26.60 -11.73 4.54
C GLN A 234 -27.39 -12.86 5.18
N ASN A 235 -28.72 -12.81 5.13
CA ASN A 235 -29.60 -13.79 5.77
C ASN A 235 -29.33 -14.00 7.27
N GLY A 236 -28.85 -12.96 7.97
CA GLY A 236 -28.53 -13.01 9.39
C GLY A 236 -27.10 -13.44 9.71
N GLU A 237 -26.36 -13.99 8.76
CA GLU A 237 -24.96 -14.39 8.91
C GLU A 237 -24.00 -13.25 8.56
N MET A 238 -22.89 -13.15 9.26
CA MET A 238 -21.81 -12.19 8.95
C MET A 238 -21.02 -12.70 7.76
N VAL A 239 -21.01 -11.94 6.66
CA VAL A 239 -20.37 -12.32 5.39
C VAL A 239 -19.13 -11.48 5.05
N GLY A 240 -18.94 -10.38 5.76
CA GLY A 240 -17.82 -9.47 5.49
C GLY A 240 -17.88 -8.21 6.34
N ASN A 241 -17.01 -7.27 6.02
CA ASN A 241 -16.94 -5.96 6.65
C ASN A 241 -16.85 -4.86 5.60
N ARG A 242 -17.55 -3.75 5.83
CA ARG A 242 -17.27 -2.47 5.16
C ARG A 242 -16.05 -1.86 5.82
N THR A 243 -15.04 -1.58 5.02
CA THR A 243 -13.75 -1.06 5.47
C THR A 243 -13.52 0.32 4.87
N ARG A 244 -13.05 1.25 5.68
CA ARG A 244 -12.61 2.57 5.25
C ARG A 244 -11.10 2.67 5.43
N ILE A 245 -10.43 3.18 4.39
CA ILE A 245 -9.01 3.51 4.42
C ILE A 245 -8.84 5.01 4.21
N LYS A 246 -8.21 5.65 5.19
CA LYS A 246 -7.85 7.07 5.12
C LYS A 246 -6.38 7.23 4.82
N ILE A 247 -6.07 8.00 3.80
CA ILE A 247 -4.69 8.34 3.43
C ILE A 247 -4.23 9.51 4.31
N VAL A 248 -3.61 9.20 5.45
CA VAL A 248 -3.20 10.24 6.44
C VAL A 248 -1.88 10.93 6.10
N LYS A 249 -1.10 10.33 5.21
CA LYS A 249 0.13 10.91 4.66
C LYS A 249 0.32 10.42 3.23
N ASN A 250 0.67 11.34 2.35
CA ASN A 250 1.05 11.04 0.97
C ASN A 250 2.07 12.09 0.52
N LYS A 251 3.25 11.64 0.06
CA LYS A 251 4.31 12.53 -0.43
C LYS A 251 4.26 12.76 -1.94
N ILE A 252 3.37 12.05 -2.65
CA ILE A 252 3.31 12.04 -4.13
C ILE A 252 2.00 12.59 -4.69
N ALA A 253 0.97 12.70 -3.84
CA ALA A 253 -0.34 13.27 -4.18
C ALA A 253 -0.95 13.93 -2.93
N PRO A 254 -2.03 14.73 -3.06
CA PRO A 254 -2.70 15.32 -1.92
C PRO A 254 -3.22 14.27 -0.95
N PRO A 255 -2.88 14.34 0.36
CA PRO A 255 -3.34 13.41 1.38
C PRO A 255 -4.78 13.67 1.82
N PHE A 256 -5.25 12.90 2.80
CA PHE A 256 -6.56 12.99 3.49
C PHE A 256 -7.77 12.55 2.66
N LYS A 257 -7.54 11.92 1.50
CA LYS A 257 -8.60 11.22 0.79
C LYS A 257 -8.93 9.90 1.50
N GLU A 258 -10.15 9.44 1.29
CA GLU A 258 -10.67 8.20 1.87
C GLU A 258 -11.20 7.29 0.76
N ALA A 259 -11.11 5.98 0.99
CA ALA A 259 -11.72 4.95 0.16
C ALA A 259 -12.54 4.03 1.07
N GLU A 260 -13.69 3.59 0.59
CA GLU A 260 -14.55 2.65 1.29
C GLU A 260 -14.93 1.50 0.36
N PHE A 261 -14.73 0.29 0.82
CA PHE A 261 -15.07 -0.92 0.07
C PHE A 261 -15.39 -2.08 1.02
N ASP A 262 -15.98 -3.13 0.46
CA ASP A 262 -16.31 -4.34 1.20
C ASP A 262 -15.15 -5.33 1.17
N ILE A 263 -14.81 -5.90 2.32
CA ILE A 263 -13.95 -7.08 2.46
C ILE A 263 -14.84 -8.25 2.81
N MET A 264 -14.95 -9.22 1.90
CA MET A 264 -15.77 -10.43 2.09
C MET A 264 -14.92 -11.52 2.74
N PHE A 265 -15.48 -12.19 3.74
CA PHE A 265 -14.77 -13.28 4.44
C PHE A 265 -14.40 -14.41 3.48
N GLY A 266 -13.14 -14.85 3.55
CA GLY A 266 -12.61 -15.89 2.68
C GLY A 266 -12.37 -15.50 1.21
N LYS A 267 -12.76 -14.28 0.78
CA LYS A 267 -12.68 -13.85 -0.63
C LYS A 267 -11.92 -12.54 -0.84
N GLY A 268 -11.70 -11.75 0.23
CA GLY A 268 -11.01 -10.46 0.14
C GLY A 268 -11.91 -9.31 -0.34
N ILE A 269 -11.32 -8.33 -1.01
CA ILE A 269 -12.01 -7.12 -1.49
C ILE A 269 -13.02 -7.48 -2.57
N SER A 270 -14.27 -7.00 -2.43
CA SER A 270 -15.31 -7.15 -3.46
C SER A 270 -15.06 -6.16 -4.59
N LYS A 271 -14.43 -6.62 -5.68
CA LYS A 271 -14.15 -5.80 -6.86
C LYS A 271 -15.44 -5.25 -7.48
N GLU A 272 -16.48 -6.09 -7.61
CA GLU A 272 -17.79 -5.72 -8.17
C GLU A 272 -18.46 -4.62 -7.33
N GLY A 273 -18.34 -4.72 -5.99
CA GLY A 273 -18.88 -3.73 -5.08
C GLY A 273 -18.17 -2.39 -5.16
N ASP A 274 -16.85 -2.42 -5.25
CA ASP A 274 -16.00 -1.23 -5.36
C ASP A 274 -16.27 -0.48 -6.68
N ILE A 275 -16.29 -1.19 -7.80
CA ILE A 275 -16.59 -0.62 -9.12
C ILE A 275 -18.04 -0.09 -9.18
N LEU A 276 -19.02 -0.83 -8.65
CA LEU A 276 -20.43 -0.41 -8.64
C LEU A 276 -20.63 0.88 -7.86
N ASP A 277 -20.02 0.99 -6.66
CA ASP A 277 -20.16 2.17 -5.81
C ASP A 277 -19.51 3.40 -6.47
N LEU A 278 -18.32 3.25 -7.07
CA LEU A 278 -17.67 4.31 -7.83
C LEU A 278 -18.50 4.73 -9.05
N ALA A 279 -18.93 3.77 -9.86
CA ALA A 279 -19.71 4.04 -11.06
C ALA A 279 -21.03 4.74 -10.75
N ALA A 280 -21.67 4.38 -9.64
CA ALA A 280 -22.88 5.05 -9.18
C ALA A 280 -22.61 6.48 -8.66
N SER A 281 -21.44 6.72 -8.07
CA SER A 281 -21.08 8.05 -7.56
C SER A 281 -20.81 9.09 -8.64
N ILE A 282 -20.49 8.64 -9.87
CA ILE A 282 -20.19 9.49 -11.04
C ILE A 282 -21.23 9.32 -12.17
N ASP A 283 -22.39 8.76 -11.86
CA ASP A 283 -23.51 8.55 -12.80
C ASP A 283 -23.20 7.69 -14.04
N VAL A 284 -22.12 6.94 -14.06
CA VAL A 284 -21.85 5.90 -15.09
C VAL A 284 -22.85 4.77 -14.96
N VAL A 285 -23.18 4.38 -13.72
CA VAL A 285 -24.31 3.52 -13.38
C VAL A 285 -25.40 4.38 -12.73
N ASN A 286 -26.57 4.43 -13.33
CA ASN A 286 -27.68 5.20 -12.80
C ASN A 286 -28.32 4.48 -11.62
N LYS A 287 -28.44 5.17 -10.48
CA LYS A 287 -29.13 4.68 -9.29
C LYS A 287 -30.42 5.47 -9.07
N SER A 288 -31.57 4.79 -9.21
CA SER A 288 -32.89 5.37 -8.96
C SER A 288 -33.64 4.56 -7.91
N GLY A 289 -33.73 5.12 -6.70
CA GLY A 289 -34.24 4.40 -5.54
C GLY A 289 -33.41 3.14 -5.25
N ALA A 290 -34.04 1.97 -5.29
CA ALA A 290 -33.39 0.67 -5.12
C ALA A 290 -32.82 0.10 -6.42
N TRP A 291 -33.08 0.69 -7.58
CA TRP A 291 -32.67 0.15 -8.88
C TRP A 291 -31.35 0.72 -9.36
N TYR A 292 -30.53 -0.17 -9.88
CA TYR A 292 -29.31 0.16 -10.62
C TYR A 292 -29.54 -0.13 -12.11
N ALA A 293 -29.09 0.79 -12.97
CA ALA A 293 -29.22 0.66 -14.42
C ALA A 293 -27.94 1.11 -15.13
N TYR A 294 -27.59 0.41 -16.21
CA TYR A 294 -26.46 0.75 -17.07
C TYR A 294 -26.92 0.82 -18.53
N LYS A 295 -26.61 1.91 -19.24
CA LYS A 295 -27.07 2.18 -20.63
C LYS A 295 -28.60 2.05 -20.82
N GLY A 296 -29.39 2.30 -19.78
CA GLY A 296 -30.84 2.17 -19.82
C GLY A 296 -31.40 0.81 -19.36
N ASP A 297 -30.55 -0.21 -19.31
CA ASP A 297 -30.93 -1.55 -18.86
C ASP A 297 -30.80 -1.71 -17.35
N LYS A 298 -31.80 -2.32 -16.72
CA LYS A 298 -31.74 -2.61 -15.27
C LYS A 298 -30.75 -3.73 -14.99
N ILE A 299 -29.74 -3.47 -14.16
CA ILE A 299 -28.72 -4.44 -13.77
C ILE A 299 -28.95 -5.06 -12.38
N GLY A 300 -29.89 -4.50 -11.59
CA GLY A 300 -30.26 -5.11 -10.31
C GLY A 300 -31.16 -4.22 -9.46
N GLN A 301 -32.01 -4.85 -8.66
CA GLN A 301 -32.74 -4.21 -7.60
C GLN A 301 -31.99 -4.46 -6.28
N GLY A 302 -31.45 -3.40 -5.68
CA GLY A 302 -30.55 -3.46 -4.54
C GLY A 302 -29.09 -3.70 -4.95
N ARG A 303 -28.18 -3.28 -4.07
CA ARG A 303 -26.74 -3.32 -4.31
C ARG A 303 -26.22 -4.75 -4.54
N GLU A 304 -26.70 -5.72 -3.76
CA GLU A 304 -26.22 -7.10 -3.85
C GLU A 304 -26.62 -7.77 -5.17
N ASN A 305 -27.82 -7.51 -5.69
CA ASN A 305 -28.23 -8.04 -7.00
C ASN A 305 -27.43 -7.39 -8.14
N ALA A 306 -27.14 -6.09 -8.05
CA ALA A 306 -26.30 -5.42 -9.04
C ALA A 306 -24.86 -5.95 -9.02
N LYS A 307 -24.29 -6.24 -7.85
CA LYS A 307 -22.96 -6.91 -7.71
C LYS A 307 -22.98 -8.30 -8.36
N LEU A 308 -24.01 -9.11 -8.09
CA LEU A 308 -24.16 -10.43 -8.72
C LEU A 308 -24.25 -10.33 -10.23
N PHE A 309 -25.00 -9.35 -10.75
CA PHE A 309 -25.08 -9.12 -12.19
C PHE A 309 -23.71 -8.80 -12.78
N LEU A 310 -22.92 -7.91 -12.15
CA LEU A 310 -21.57 -7.58 -12.61
C LEU A 310 -20.63 -8.78 -12.56
N ALA A 311 -20.71 -9.60 -11.51
CA ALA A 311 -19.92 -10.83 -11.40
C ALA A 311 -20.23 -11.85 -12.50
N GLN A 312 -21.49 -11.90 -12.97
CA GLN A 312 -21.95 -12.79 -14.06
C GLN A 312 -21.69 -12.20 -15.45
N ASN A 313 -21.42 -10.90 -15.56
CA ASN A 313 -21.21 -10.19 -16.82
C ASN A 313 -19.88 -9.42 -16.78
N PRO A 314 -18.73 -10.11 -16.83
CA PRO A 314 -17.40 -9.49 -16.70
C PRO A 314 -17.14 -8.44 -17.78
N GLU A 315 -17.61 -8.63 -19.01
CA GLU A 315 -17.46 -7.66 -20.10
C GLU A 315 -18.11 -6.29 -19.76
N ILE A 316 -19.30 -6.33 -19.13
CA ILE A 316 -20.00 -5.10 -18.69
C ILE A 316 -19.26 -4.48 -17.52
N MET A 317 -18.74 -5.30 -16.61
CA MET A 317 -17.96 -4.82 -15.47
C MET A 317 -16.67 -4.12 -15.95
N ASP A 318 -15.95 -4.71 -16.90
CA ASP A 318 -14.73 -4.15 -17.46
C ASP A 318 -15.00 -2.85 -18.22
N GLU A 319 -16.11 -2.76 -18.96
CA GLU A 319 -16.54 -1.53 -19.61
C GLU A 319 -16.84 -0.41 -18.60
N ILE A 320 -17.52 -0.74 -17.50
CA ILE A 320 -17.83 0.21 -16.43
C ILE A 320 -16.52 0.64 -15.74
N GLU A 321 -15.63 -0.31 -15.42
CA GLU A 321 -14.33 -0.01 -14.81
C GLU A 321 -13.51 0.93 -15.70
N ALA A 322 -13.45 0.68 -17.01
CA ALA A 322 -12.75 1.53 -17.96
C ALA A 322 -13.27 2.98 -17.94
N LYS A 323 -14.57 3.19 -17.91
CA LYS A 323 -15.19 4.53 -17.81
C LYS A 323 -14.89 5.21 -16.47
N VAL A 324 -14.89 4.45 -15.37
CA VAL A 324 -14.52 4.99 -14.06
C VAL A 324 -13.06 5.42 -14.07
N ARG A 325 -12.15 4.60 -14.62
CA ARG A 325 -10.72 4.94 -14.75
C ARG A 325 -10.50 6.18 -15.62
N GLU A 326 -11.20 6.29 -16.72
CA GLU A 326 -11.16 7.46 -17.61
C GLU A 326 -11.59 8.73 -16.88
N HIS A 327 -12.71 8.67 -16.15
CA HIS A 327 -13.23 9.81 -15.39
C HIS A 327 -12.22 10.34 -14.36
N PHE A 328 -11.47 9.44 -13.71
CA PHE A 328 -10.46 9.82 -12.71
C PHE A 328 -9.05 10.00 -13.27
N GLY A 329 -8.88 9.94 -14.59
CA GLY A 329 -7.59 10.14 -15.25
C GLY A 329 -6.57 9.04 -14.98
N LEU A 330 -7.03 7.82 -14.70
CA LEU A 330 -6.19 6.63 -14.45
C LEU A 330 -5.95 5.78 -15.72
N ASN A 331 -6.25 6.31 -16.88
CA ASN A 331 -5.94 5.71 -18.18
C ASN A 331 -4.46 6.01 -18.53
N GLY A 332 -3.54 5.41 -17.82
CA GLY A 332 -2.12 5.49 -18.07
C GLY A 332 -1.49 4.11 -18.05
N GLU A 333 -1.09 3.65 -19.21
CA GLU A 333 -0.37 2.45 -19.62
C GLU A 333 -1.26 1.27 -20.03
N SER A 334 -1.81 1.36 -21.26
CA SER A 334 -1.87 0.18 -22.13
C SER A 334 -0.47 -0.46 -22.14
N THR A 335 -0.39 -1.70 -21.67
CA THR A 335 0.71 -2.62 -21.96
C THR A 335 1.19 -2.36 -23.38
N GLY A 336 2.42 -1.87 -23.52
CA GLY A 336 3.10 -1.86 -24.81
C GLY A 336 3.24 -3.29 -25.30
N GLU A 337 2.35 -3.68 -26.19
CA GLU A 337 2.66 -4.66 -27.21
C GLU A 337 3.54 -3.94 -28.25
N GLU A 338 4.83 -4.26 -28.21
CA GLU A 338 5.66 -4.45 -29.39
C GLU A 338 6.83 -5.37 -29.06
#